data_a699c9691898ebb68d0825506ad7fbae
#
_entry.id   a699c9691898ebb68d0825506ad7fbae
#
_cell.length_a   1.000
_cell.length_b   1.000
_cell.length_c   1.000
_cell.angle_alpha   90.00
_cell.angle_beta   90.00
_cell.angle_gamma   90.00
#
_symmetry.space_group_name_H-M   'P 1'
#
loop_
_entity.id
_entity.type
_entity.pdbx_description
1 polymer ?
#
loop_
_entity_poly.entity_id
_entity_poly.type
_entity_poly.pdbx_seq_one_letter_code
_entity_poly.pdbx_strand_id
1 'polypeptide(L)'
;MRIWDTRPDADGSVAPTYVGRSRASVDAVQGLAGEALFQRLLAQRIVFLGEEIDDRVANRVGAQLLLLASQDPERDITLYINSPGGVVDAGMAIYDMMQFVPNDVSTVAMGMAASMGQSLLCAGAPGKRYALRHARVMMHQPHGGIGGTASDIKIQAEQSLYLKRTLAERTAFHTGQPLERIEADADRDRWFTAEQARDYGFVDHVIDSTDRVGS
;
A
#
# COMPACT_ATOMS: atom_id res chain seq x y z
N MET A 1 6.52 -13.94 -31.25
CA MET A 1 6.27 -14.31 -32.65
C MET A 1 7.31 -13.57 -33.49
N ARG A 2 8.22 -14.26 -34.17
CA ARG A 2 9.26 -13.65 -35.02
C ARG A 2 8.63 -13.39 -36.38
N ILE A 3 8.62 -12.12 -36.81
CA ILE A 3 8.19 -11.74 -38.15
C ILE A 3 9.46 -11.49 -38.96
N TRP A 4 9.67 -12.25 -40.03
CA TRP A 4 10.78 -12.12 -40.98
C TRP A 4 10.35 -11.16 -42.10
N ASP A 5 11.11 -10.11 -42.33
CA ASP A 5 10.99 -9.29 -43.56
C ASP A 5 12.00 -9.82 -44.59
N THR A 6 11.51 -10.26 -45.72
CA THR A 6 12.29 -10.94 -46.75
C THR A 6 12.55 -9.99 -47.97
N ARG A 7 12.86 -8.73 -47.72
CA ARG A 7 13.29 -7.84 -48.82
C ARG A 7 14.73 -8.16 -49.24
N PRO A 8 15.00 -8.43 -50.54
CA PRO A 8 16.37 -8.69 -51.02
C PRO A 8 17.20 -7.40 -51.01
N ASP A 9 18.46 -7.52 -50.60
CA ASP A 9 19.45 -6.46 -50.74
C ASP A 9 19.83 -6.24 -52.20
N ALA A 10 20.53 -5.13 -52.48
CA ALA A 10 20.89 -4.72 -53.87
C ALA A 10 21.79 -5.72 -54.63
N ASP A 11 22.36 -6.70 -53.95
CA ASP A 11 23.16 -7.82 -54.50
C ASP A 11 22.37 -9.11 -54.68
N GLY A 12 21.06 -9.13 -54.36
CA GLY A 12 20.22 -10.29 -54.47
C GLY A 12 20.31 -11.29 -53.30
N SER A 13 21.06 -10.94 -52.24
CA SER A 13 21.10 -11.71 -51.02
C SER A 13 19.96 -11.35 -50.08
N VAL A 14 19.31 -12.34 -49.47
CA VAL A 14 18.28 -12.13 -48.46
C VAL A 14 18.89 -12.30 -47.07
N ALA A 15 19.34 -11.21 -46.47
CA ALA A 15 19.73 -11.27 -45.04
C ALA A 15 18.50 -11.19 -44.16
N PRO A 16 18.36 -12.05 -43.13
CA PRO A 16 17.24 -11.97 -42.23
C PRO A 16 17.36 -10.70 -41.36
N THR A 17 16.53 -9.71 -41.66
CA THR A 17 16.46 -8.48 -40.84
C THR A 17 15.57 -8.75 -39.62
N TYR A 18 16.16 -8.72 -38.43
CA TYR A 18 15.43 -8.83 -37.19
C TYR A 18 14.74 -7.50 -36.89
N VAL A 19 13.43 -7.42 -37.16
CA VAL A 19 12.62 -6.29 -36.69
C VAL A 19 12.31 -6.50 -35.21
N GLY A 20 13.23 -6.13 -34.35
CA GLY A 20 13.00 -6.06 -32.92
C GLY A 20 11.90 -5.04 -32.61
N ARG A 21 10.87 -5.42 -31.87
CA ARG A 21 9.97 -4.42 -31.27
C ARG A 21 10.82 -3.45 -30.45
N SER A 22 10.59 -2.16 -30.58
CA SER A 22 11.29 -1.17 -29.78
C SER A 22 11.02 -1.45 -28.29
N ARG A 23 12.01 -1.26 -27.43
CA ARG A 23 11.87 -1.47 -25.97
C ARG A 23 10.67 -0.70 -25.43
N ALA A 24 10.45 0.52 -25.89
CA ALA A 24 9.28 1.35 -25.56
C ALA A 24 7.93 0.70 -25.92
N SER A 25 7.83 -0.06 -27.04
CA SER A 25 6.57 -0.76 -27.39
C SER A 25 6.32 -2.01 -26.54
N VAL A 26 7.39 -2.66 -26.05
CA VAL A 26 7.28 -3.80 -25.15
C VAL A 26 6.86 -3.31 -23.75
N ASP A 27 7.48 -2.24 -23.26
CA ASP A 27 7.16 -1.63 -21.97
C ASP A 27 5.72 -1.10 -21.93
N ALA A 28 5.25 -0.47 -23.03
CA ALA A 28 3.86 -0.02 -23.14
C ALA A 28 2.85 -1.18 -23.14
N VAL A 29 3.14 -2.28 -23.82
CA VAL A 29 2.27 -3.48 -23.82
C VAL A 29 2.26 -4.17 -22.46
N GLN A 30 3.41 -4.22 -21.76
CA GLN A 30 3.48 -4.76 -20.40
C GLN A 30 2.75 -3.85 -19.42
N GLY A 31 2.83 -2.53 -19.54
CA GLY A 31 2.07 -1.58 -18.74
C GLY A 31 0.56 -1.76 -18.92
N LEU A 32 0.06 -1.88 -20.14
CA LEU A 32 -1.36 -2.13 -20.44
C LEU A 32 -1.84 -3.48 -19.90
N ALA A 33 -1.01 -4.52 -19.98
CA ALA A 33 -1.35 -5.83 -19.42
C ALA A 33 -1.41 -5.80 -17.88
N GLY A 34 -0.51 -5.05 -17.25
CA GLY A 34 -0.52 -4.81 -15.80
C GLY A 34 -1.78 -4.07 -15.35
N GLU A 35 -2.13 -2.98 -16.05
CA GLU A 35 -3.35 -2.21 -15.76
C GLU A 35 -4.61 -3.07 -15.89
N ALA A 36 -4.73 -3.87 -16.96
CA ALA A 36 -5.87 -4.77 -17.14
C ALA A 36 -5.97 -5.83 -16.03
N LEU A 37 -4.84 -6.27 -15.47
CA LEU A 37 -4.84 -7.18 -14.31
C LEU A 37 -5.37 -6.49 -13.05
N PHE A 38 -4.90 -5.29 -12.74
CA PHE A 38 -5.39 -4.53 -11.58
C PHE A 38 -6.88 -4.17 -11.70
N GLN A 39 -7.37 -3.88 -12.89
CA GLN A 39 -8.81 -3.68 -13.14
C GLN A 39 -9.64 -4.95 -12.87
N ARG A 40 -9.12 -6.13 -13.21
CA ARG A 40 -9.78 -7.40 -12.88
C ARG A 40 -9.79 -7.68 -11.37
N LEU A 41 -8.70 -7.36 -10.66
CA LEU A 41 -8.64 -7.48 -9.20
C LEU A 41 -9.61 -6.49 -8.54
N LEU A 42 -9.69 -5.26 -9.02
CA LEU A 42 -10.64 -4.27 -8.55
C LEU A 42 -12.09 -4.75 -8.70
N ALA A 43 -12.43 -5.38 -9.83
CA ALA A 43 -13.75 -5.99 -10.04
C ALA A 43 -14.05 -7.14 -9.04
N GLN A 44 -13.02 -7.75 -8.44
CA GLN A 44 -13.13 -8.70 -7.33
C GLN A 44 -13.05 -8.03 -5.96
N ARG A 45 -13.16 -6.70 -5.90
CA ARG A 45 -13.07 -5.87 -4.69
C ARG A 45 -11.69 -5.92 -4.00
N ILE A 46 -10.65 -6.16 -4.78
CA ILE A 46 -9.26 -6.22 -4.33
C ILE A 46 -8.55 -4.96 -4.77
N VAL A 47 -8.02 -4.21 -3.80
CA VAL A 47 -7.19 -3.01 -3.98
C VAL A 47 -5.75 -3.33 -3.63
N PHE A 48 -4.79 -2.86 -4.43
CA PHE A 48 -3.36 -3.06 -4.18
C PHE A 48 -2.66 -1.74 -3.83
N LEU A 49 -1.99 -1.74 -2.67
CA LEU A 49 -1.04 -0.73 -2.24
C LEU A 49 0.37 -1.37 -2.26
N GLY A 50 1.00 -1.36 -3.44
CA GLY A 50 2.27 -2.05 -3.71
C GLY A 50 3.45 -1.10 -3.93
N GLU A 51 3.39 0.14 -3.46
CA GLU A 51 4.38 1.18 -3.71
C GLU A 51 4.49 2.15 -2.54
N GLU A 52 5.39 3.12 -2.62
CA GLU A 52 5.48 4.24 -1.68
C GLU A 52 4.21 5.10 -1.75
N ILE A 53 3.76 5.58 -0.59
CA ILE A 53 2.52 6.35 -0.45
C ILE A 53 2.82 7.83 -0.72
N ASP A 54 2.34 8.33 -1.84
CA ASP A 54 2.30 9.73 -2.23
C ASP A 54 0.85 10.19 -2.49
N ASP A 55 0.65 11.45 -2.82
CA ASP A 55 -0.68 12.02 -3.10
C ASP A 55 -1.38 11.30 -4.27
N ARG A 56 -0.62 10.88 -5.30
CA ARG A 56 -1.17 10.16 -6.46
C ARG A 56 -1.70 8.79 -6.03
N VAL A 57 -0.95 8.08 -5.23
CA VAL A 57 -1.34 6.77 -4.67
C VAL A 57 -2.56 6.92 -3.77
N ALA A 58 -2.56 7.92 -2.88
CA ALA A 58 -3.67 8.18 -1.97
C ALA A 58 -4.96 8.48 -2.73
N ASN A 59 -4.90 9.38 -3.72
CA ASN A 59 -6.06 9.71 -4.55
C ASN A 59 -6.58 8.50 -5.35
N ARG A 60 -5.68 7.66 -5.88
CA ARG A 60 -6.06 6.44 -6.60
C ARG A 60 -6.75 5.44 -5.69
N VAL A 61 -6.17 5.13 -4.53
CA VAL A 61 -6.75 4.17 -3.56
C VAL A 61 -8.09 4.70 -3.03
N GLY A 62 -8.15 5.99 -2.66
CA GLY A 62 -9.40 6.62 -2.21
C GLY A 62 -10.51 6.54 -3.25
N ALA A 63 -10.19 6.83 -4.53
CA ALA A 63 -11.17 6.70 -5.62
C ALA A 63 -11.63 5.24 -5.84
N GLN A 64 -10.73 4.27 -5.68
CA GLN A 64 -11.08 2.85 -5.76
C GLN A 64 -12.01 2.42 -4.62
N LEU A 65 -11.75 2.86 -3.37
CA LEU A 65 -12.63 2.59 -2.23
C LEU A 65 -14.03 3.19 -2.44
N LEU A 66 -14.12 4.45 -2.88
CA LEU A 66 -15.39 5.10 -3.20
C LEU A 66 -16.15 4.37 -4.31
N LEU A 67 -15.47 3.98 -5.38
CA LEU A 67 -16.08 3.24 -6.48
C LEU A 67 -16.68 1.92 -6.00
N LEU A 68 -15.90 1.15 -5.23
CA LEU A 68 -16.35 -0.15 -4.70
C LEU A 68 -17.50 0.00 -3.72
N ALA A 69 -17.45 1.02 -2.85
CA ALA A 69 -18.54 1.33 -1.92
C ALA A 69 -19.84 1.70 -2.66
N SER A 70 -19.74 2.47 -3.74
CA SER A 70 -20.92 2.85 -4.56
C SER A 70 -21.52 1.68 -5.32
N GLN A 71 -20.74 0.65 -5.65
CA GLN A 71 -21.23 -0.54 -6.36
C GLN A 71 -21.95 -1.52 -5.45
N ASP A 72 -21.45 -1.71 -4.24
CA ASP A 72 -22.05 -2.61 -3.24
C ASP A 72 -21.56 -2.19 -1.84
N PRO A 73 -22.42 -1.57 -1.03
CA PRO A 73 -22.05 -1.08 0.29
C PRO A 73 -21.96 -2.16 1.37
N GLU A 74 -22.42 -3.39 1.09
CA GLU A 74 -22.49 -4.48 2.09
C GLU A 74 -21.27 -5.41 2.06
N ARG A 75 -20.67 -5.56 0.87
CA ARG A 75 -19.55 -6.48 0.70
C ARG A 75 -18.22 -5.86 1.07
N ASP A 76 -17.35 -6.66 1.71
CA ASP A 76 -16.00 -6.25 2.09
C ASP A 76 -15.16 -5.79 0.89
N ILE A 77 -14.20 -4.91 1.20
CA ILE A 77 -13.13 -4.52 0.28
C ILE A 77 -11.82 -5.04 0.88
N THR A 78 -10.99 -5.70 0.09
CA THR A 78 -9.69 -6.21 0.55
C THR A 78 -8.55 -5.33 0.05
N LEU A 79 -7.79 -4.75 0.97
CA LEU A 79 -6.61 -3.94 0.70
C LEU A 79 -5.33 -4.76 0.96
N TYR A 80 -4.64 -5.15 -0.12
CA TYR A 80 -3.32 -5.79 -0.04
C TYR A 80 -2.23 -4.72 0.07
N ILE A 81 -1.34 -4.87 1.06
CA ILE A 81 -0.32 -3.89 1.40
C ILE A 81 1.08 -4.51 1.27
N ASN A 82 1.90 -3.94 0.37
CA ASN A 82 3.32 -4.18 0.24
C ASN A 82 4.02 -2.82 0.03
N SER A 83 4.15 -2.04 1.10
CA SER A 83 4.56 -0.65 1.03
C SER A 83 5.59 -0.30 2.11
N PRO A 84 6.61 0.49 1.79
CA PRO A 84 7.54 1.05 2.77
C PRO A 84 6.91 2.19 3.61
N GLY A 85 5.68 2.59 3.31
CA GLY A 85 5.06 3.80 3.84
C GLY A 85 5.23 4.98 2.88
N GLY A 86 5.35 6.18 3.41
CA GLY A 86 5.51 7.40 2.60
C GLY A 86 4.97 8.64 3.30
N VAL A 87 4.41 9.58 2.54
CA VAL A 87 3.90 10.86 3.03
C VAL A 87 2.76 10.64 4.02
N VAL A 88 2.88 11.23 5.23
CA VAL A 88 1.90 11.02 6.30
C VAL A 88 0.50 11.50 5.91
N ASP A 89 0.38 12.70 5.35
CA ASP A 89 -0.92 13.27 4.96
C ASP A 89 -1.60 12.42 3.87
N ALA A 90 -0.83 11.91 2.89
CA ALA A 90 -1.32 11.01 1.88
C ALA A 90 -1.80 9.67 2.49
N GLY A 91 -1.06 9.12 3.45
CA GLY A 91 -1.47 7.93 4.18
C GLY A 91 -2.71 8.15 5.03
N MET A 92 -2.83 9.32 5.70
CA MET A 92 -4.03 9.67 6.46
C MET A 92 -5.26 9.86 5.56
N ALA A 93 -5.09 10.35 4.33
CA ALA A 93 -6.19 10.42 3.38
C ALA A 93 -6.73 9.01 3.02
N ILE A 94 -5.85 8.01 2.86
CA ILE A 94 -6.30 6.61 2.69
C ILE A 94 -6.97 6.10 3.96
N TYR A 95 -6.37 6.37 5.14
CA TYR A 95 -6.92 5.98 6.43
C TYR A 95 -8.35 6.48 6.60
N ASP A 96 -8.56 7.80 6.42
CA ASP A 96 -9.87 8.41 6.55
C ASP A 96 -10.87 7.79 5.57
N MET A 97 -10.44 7.52 4.33
CA MET A 97 -11.30 6.88 3.34
C MET A 97 -11.68 5.45 3.73
N MET A 98 -10.76 4.67 4.32
CA MET A 98 -11.06 3.32 4.85
C MET A 98 -12.10 3.38 5.97
N GLN A 99 -12.09 4.43 6.80
CA GLN A 99 -13.07 4.60 7.89
C GLN A 99 -14.38 5.23 7.41
N PHE A 100 -14.37 5.94 6.28
CA PHE A 100 -15.53 6.69 5.75
C PHE A 100 -16.50 5.81 4.97
N VAL A 101 -15.98 4.85 4.19
CA VAL A 101 -16.86 3.94 3.41
C VAL A 101 -17.64 3.02 4.34
N PRO A 102 -18.89 2.65 3.99
CA PRO A 102 -19.72 1.77 4.84
C PRO A 102 -19.21 0.33 4.89
N ASN A 103 -18.38 -0.08 3.93
CA ASN A 103 -17.84 -1.42 3.83
C ASN A 103 -16.78 -1.70 4.89
N ASP A 104 -16.71 -2.93 5.38
CA ASP A 104 -15.51 -3.38 6.07
C ASP A 104 -14.33 -3.44 5.10
N VAL A 105 -13.26 -2.73 5.45
CA VAL A 105 -12.00 -2.80 4.71
C VAL A 105 -11.09 -3.82 5.37
N SER A 106 -11.00 -5.01 4.79
CA SER A 106 -10.06 -6.05 5.18
C SER A 106 -8.64 -5.68 4.72
N THR A 107 -7.63 -5.93 5.53
CA THR A 107 -6.23 -5.63 5.20
C THR A 107 -5.35 -6.87 5.20
N VAL A 108 -4.43 -6.96 4.23
CA VAL A 108 -3.52 -8.11 4.10
C VAL A 108 -2.09 -7.60 3.88
N ALA A 109 -1.20 -7.79 4.85
CA ALA A 109 0.21 -7.52 4.66
C ALA A 109 0.86 -8.64 3.83
N MET A 110 1.58 -8.24 2.77
CA MET A 110 2.44 -9.12 1.98
C MET A 110 3.82 -8.44 1.79
N GLY A 111 4.90 -9.21 1.89
CA GLY A 111 6.24 -8.65 1.82
C GLY A 111 6.52 -7.70 2.99
N MET A 112 6.12 -6.43 2.87
CA MET A 112 6.38 -5.41 3.88
C MET A 112 5.20 -4.45 4.06
N ALA A 113 4.84 -4.17 5.31
CA ALA A 113 3.96 -3.06 5.69
C ALA A 113 4.71 -2.19 6.71
N ALA A 114 5.31 -1.09 6.25
CA ALA A 114 6.16 -0.26 7.08
C ALA A 114 5.61 1.17 7.20
N SER A 115 5.86 1.83 8.35
CA SER A 115 5.50 3.24 8.57
C SER A 115 4.00 3.47 8.31
N MET A 116 3.61 4.37 7.40
CA MET A 116 2.21 4.55 7.02
C MET A 116 1.55 3.26 6.50
N GLY A 117 2.31 2.34 5.86
CA GLY A 117 1.80 1.03 5.47
C GLY A 117 1.37 0.16 6.68
N GLN A 118 2.12 0.24 7.79
CA GLN A 118 1.73 -0.41 9.06
C GLN A 118 0.48 0.25 9.66
N SER A 119 0.40 1.58 9.61
CA SER A 119 -0.76 2.31 10.12
C SER A 119 -2.04 1.93 9.38
N LEU A 120 -1.98 1.81 8.05
CA LEU A 120 -3.10 1.35 7.22
C LEU A 120 -3.43 -0.13 7.47
N LEU A 121 -2.42 -0.98 7.69
CA LEU A 121 -2.62 -2.40 7.99
C LEU A 121 -3.45 -2.58 9.26
N CYS A 122 -3.08 -1.91 10.36
CA CYS A 122 -3.80 -2.05 11.62
C CYS A 122 -5.16 -1.34 11.62
N ALA A 123 -5.41 -0.42 10.67
CA ALA A 123 -6.67 0.31 10.52
C ALA A 123 -7.77 -0.49 9.80
N GLY A 124 -7.49 -1.70 9.35
CA GLY A 124 -8.49 -2.62 8.81
C GLY A 124 -9.59 -2.96 9.81
N ALA A 125 -10.71 -3.47 9.32
CA ALA A 125 -11.85 -3.87 10.14
C ALA A 125 -11.42 -4.93 11.18
N PRO A 126 -11.85 -4.83 12.44
CA PRO A 126 -11.51 -5.79 13.48
C PRO A 126 -11.87 -7.23 13.10
N GLY A 127 -10.94 -8.16 13.30
CA GLY A 127 -11.08 -9.56 12.89
C GLY A 127 -10.76 -9.83 11.42
N LYS A 128 -10.54 -8.78 10.60
CA LYS A 128 -10.29 -8.89 9.16
C LYS A 128 -8.93 -8.31 8.75
N ARG A 129 -7.96 -8.31 9.67
CA ARG A 129 -6.58 -7.85 9.45
C ARG A 129 -5.65 -9.05 9.39
N TYR A 130 -4.95 -9.21 8.28
CA TYR A 130 -4.17 -10.41 7.99
C TYR A 130 -2.72 -10.08 7.67
N ALA A 131 -1.81 -11.01 7.95
CA ALA A 131 -0.44 -11.00 7.44
C ALA A 131 -0.11 -12.35 6.81
N LEU A 132 0.55 -12.35 5.65
CA LEU A 132 1.17 -13.56 5.12
C LEU A 132 2.34 -13.96 6.00
N ARG A 133 2.64 -15.25 6.09
CA ARG A 133 3.63 -15.85 7.01
C ARG A 133 4.99 -15.15 7.05
N HIS A 134 5.47 -14.67 5.91
CA HIS A 134 6.78 -14.01 5.80
C HIS A 134 6.69 -12.48 5.65
N ALA A 135 5.50 -11.91 5.80
CA ALA A 135 5.34 -10.46 5.81
C ALA A 135 6.06 -9.85 7.02
N ARG A 136 6.63 -8.68 6.81
CA ARG A 136 7.30 -7.90 7.84
C ARG A 136 6.51 -6.62 8.10
N VAL A 137 6.34 -6.27 9.36
CA VAL A 137 5.70 -5.02 9.77
C VAL A 137 6.75 -4.15 10.45
N MET A 138 6.76 -2.85 10.17
CA MET A 138 7.67 -1.91 10.83
C MET A 138 6.91 -0.67 11.29
N MET A 139 7.09 -0.34 12.54
CA MET A 139 6.57 0.87 13.18
C MET A 139 7.71 1.81 13.54
N HIS A 140 7.52 3.09 13.28
CA HIS A 140 8.37 4.18 13.76
C HIS A 140 7.58 5.49 13.81
N GLN A 141 8.11 6.49 14.54
CA GLN A 141 7.56 7.84 14.55
C GLN A 141 7.75 8.54 13.19
N PRO A 142 6.91 9.52 12.84
CA PRO A 142 7.12 10.35 11.65
C PRO A 142 8.51 10.97 11.65
N HIS A 143 9.15 10.99 10.51
CA HIS A 143 10.42 11.68 10.31
C HIS A 143 10.35 12.56 9.06
N GLY A 144 11.09 13.65 9.06
CA GLY A 144 11.15 14.58 7.93
C GLY A 144 12.12 15.72 8.23
N GLY A 145 12.48 16.47 7.18
CA GLY A 145 13.23 17.69 7.30
C GLY A 145 12.31 18.87 7.58
N ILE A 146 12.76 19.81 8.44
CA ILE A 146 12.12 21.11 8.64
C ILE A 146 13.10 22.21 8.25
N GLY A 147 12.61 23.32 7.70
CA GLY A 147 13.45 24.43 7.26
C GLY A 147 12.66 25.70 6.98
N GLY A 148 13.37 26.77 6.69
CA GLY A 148 12.78 28.08 6.46
C GLY A 148 13.20 29.11 7.51
N THR A 149 12.38 30.13 7.75
CA THR A 149 12.58 31.10 8.83
C THR A 149 12.35 30.48 10.21
N ALA A 150 12.80 31.14 11.28
CA ALA A 150 12.55 30.65 12.65
C ALA A 150 11.05 30.44 12.94
N SER A 151 10.18 31.26 12.37
CA SER A 151 8.73 31.11 12.49
C SER A 151 8.21 29.88 11.72
N ASP A 152 8.72 29.63 10.52
CA ASP A 152 8.35 28.45 9.73
C ASP A 152 8.77 27.15 10.43
N ILE A 153 10.01 27.13 10.97
CA ILE A 153 10.53 25.99 11.73
C ILE A 153 9.64 25.67 12.94
N LYS A 154 9.20 26.71 13.68
CA LYS A 154 8.30 26.52 14.82
C LYS A 154 6.97 25.90 14.38
N ILE A 155 6.34 26.44 13.34
CA ILE A 155 5.07 25.93 12.83
C ILE A 155 5.21 24.47 12.37
N GLN A 156 6.28 24.15 11.63
CA GLN A 156 6.53 22.79 11.14
C GLN A 156 6.79 21.81 12.29
N ALA A 157 7.49 22.24 13.34
CA ALA A 157 7.71 21.42 14.53
C ALA A 157 6.39 21.12 15.27
N GLU A 158 5.51 22.11 15.43
CA GLU A 158 4.19 21.93 16.03
C GLU A 158 3.33 20.95 15.22
N GLN A 159 3.33 21.05 13.88
CA GLN A 159 2.64 20.09 12.99
C GLN A 159 3.23 18.69 13.10
N SER A 160 4.55 18.55 13.14
CA SER A 160 5.19 17.24 13.31
C SER A 160 4.82 16.57 14.63
N LEU A 161 4.75 17.31 15.71
CA LEU A 161 4.30 16.81 17.01
C LEU A 161 2.82 16.39 17.00
N TYR A 162 1.97 17.17 16.32
CA TYR A 162 0.56 16.83 16.13
C TYR A 162 0.40 15.52 15.38
N LEU A 163 1.08 15.36 14.23
CA LEU A 163 1.04 14.13 13.43
C LEU A 163 1.58 12.92 14.20
N LYS A 164 2.71 13.09 14.92
CA LYS A 164 3.26 12.03 15.77
C LYS A 164 2.22 11.53 16.76
N ARG A 165 1.57 12.46 17.47
CA ARG A 165 0.55 12.11 18.46
C ARG A 165 -0.67 11.45 17.82
N THR A 166 -1.17 12.01 16.72
CA THR A 166 -2.31 11.45 15.98
C THR A 166 -2.06 10.00 15.54
N LEU A 167 -0.90 9.72 14.95
CA LEU A 167 -0.55 8.37 14.51
C LEU A 167 -0.40 7.40 15.70
N ALA A 168 0.21 7.84 16.80
CA ALA A 168 0.33 7.02 18.00
C ALA A 168 -1.05 6.69 18.60
N GLU A 169 -1.95 7.68 18.72
CA GLU A 169 -3.32 7.48 19.20
C GLU A 169 -4.13 6.53 18.30
N ARG A 170 -4.02 6.66 16.96
CA ARG A 170 -4.69 5.73 16.03
C ARG A 170 -4.12 4.32 16.13
N THR A 171 -2.80 4.19 16.20
CA THR A 171 -2.16 2.89 16.39
C THR A 171 -2.58 2.24 17.72
N ALA A 172 -2.60 3.00 18.82
CA ALA A 172 -3.06 2.51 20.12
C ALA A 172 -4.52 2.04 20.06
N PHE A 173 -5.40 2.82 19.42
CA PHE A 173 -6.82 2.48 19.24
C PHE A 173 -7.00 1.15 18.50
N HIS A 174 -6.31 0.96 17.37
CA HIS A 174 -6.47 -0.23 16.53
C HIS A 174 -5.78 -1.48 17.09
N THR A 175 -4.69 -1.32 17.83
CA THR A 175 -3.92 -2.44 18.38
C THR A 175 -4.36 -2.85 19.79
N GLY A 176 -5.07 -1.96 20.50
CA GLY A 176 -5.39 -2.14 21.91
C GLY A 176 -4.18 -1.95 22.86
N GLN A 177 -3.04 -1.50 22.35
CA GLN A 177 -1.87 -1.22 23.17
C GLN A 177 -2.00 0.13 23.90
N PRO A 178 -1.43 0.27 25.10
CA PRO A 178 -1.34 1.58 25.77
C PRO A 178 -0.58 2.61 24.90
N LEU A 179 -1.03 3.86 24.89
CA LEU A 179 -0.42 4.93 24.09
C LEU A 179 1.08 5.11 24.42
N GLU A 180 1.43 5.07 25.70
CA GLU A 180 2.82 5.21 26.16
C GLU A 180 3.72 4.10 25.60
N ARG A 181 3.16 2.87 25.43
CA ARG A 181 3.88 1.77 24.81
C ARG A 181 4.10 2.02 23.32
N ILE A 182 3.08 2.49 22.61
CA ILE A 182 3.22 2.84 21.19
C ILE A 182 4.27 3.94 21.01
N GLU A 183 4.23 5.00 21.83
CA GLU A 183 5.20 6.10 21.76
C GLU A 183 6.64 5.62 22.01
N ALA A 184 6.84 4.77 23.01
CA ALA A 184 8.15 4.20 23.33
C ALA A 184 8.65 3.26 22.23
N ASP A 185 7.79 2.40 21.71
CA ASP A 185 8.12 1.40 20.70
C ASP A 185 8.34 2.01 19.32
N ALA A 186 7.71 3.16 19.03
CA ALA A 186 7.85 3.88 17.76
C ALA A 186 9.01 4.89 17.75
N ASP A 187 9.78 5.05 18.83
CA ASP A 187 10.87 6.03 18.86
C ASP A 187 11.96 5.75 17.81
N ARG A 188 12.19 4.49 17.49
CA ARG A 188 13.08 4.01 16.44
C ARG A 188 12.39 2.92 15.62
N ASP A 189 12.98 2.56 14.49
CA ASP A 189 12.49 1.46 13.65
C ASP A 189 12.33 0.18 14.47
N ARG A 190 11.10 -0.26 14.65
CA ARG A 190 10.80 -1.52 15.31
C ARG A 190 10.15 -2.48 14.32
N TRP A 191 10.84 -3.58 14.07
CA TRP A 191 10.41 -4.61 13.13
C TRP A 191 9.74 -5.78 13.82
N PHE A 192 8.71 -6.31 13.16
CA PHE A 192 7.91 -7.43 13.64
C PHE A 192 7.82 -8.48 12.53
N THR A 193 7.93 -9.77 12.91
CA THR A 193 7.46 -10.88 12.07
C THR A 193 5.94 -10.87 12.01
N ALA A 194 5.34 -11.70 11.14
CA ALA A 194 3.88 -11.81 11.06
C ALA A 194 3.25 -12.23 12.41
N GLU A 195 3.87 -13.21 13.10
CA GLU A 195 3.41 -13.68 14.43
C GLU A 195 3.54 -12.57 15.48
N GLN A 196 4.68 -11.86 15.50
CA GLN A 196 4.87 -10.74 16.44
C GLN A 196 3.88 -9.60 16.15
N ALA A 197 3.55 -9.36 14.88
CA ALA A 197 2.56 -8.36 14.47
C ALA A 197 1.15 -8.72 14.95
N ARG A 198 0.79 -10.01 14.92
CA ARG A 198 -0.46 -10.51 15.49
C ARG A 198 -0.46 -10.35 17.02
N ASP A 199 0.58 -10.79 17.69
CA ASP A 199 0.68 -10.75 19.16
C ASP A 199 0.73 -9.29 19.69
N TYR A 200 1.18 -8.34 18.85
CA TYR A 200 1.14 -6.91 19.17
C TYR A 200 -0.23 -6.26 18.88
N GLY A 201 -1.05 -6.86 18.02
CA GLY A 201 -2.37 -6.38 17.66
C GLY A 201 -2.43 -5.60 16.33
N PHE A 202 -1.37 -5.59 15.53
CA PHE A 202 -1.40 -4.99 14.19
C PHE A 202 -2.30 -5.76 13.23
N VAL A 203 -2.34 -7.08 13.38
CA VAL A 203 -3.20 -7.98 12.61
C VAL A 203 -3.92 -8.96 13.52
N ASP A 204 -4.99 -9.56 13.03
CA ASP A 204 -5.77 -10.56 13.76
C ASP A 204 -5.30 -11.99 13.44
N HIS A 205 -4.84 -12.20 12.20
CA HIS A 205 -4.51 -13.53 11.69
C HIS A 205 -3.19 -13.55 10.90
N VAL A 206 -2.43 -14.64 11.06
CA VAL A 206 -1.36 -15.01 10.14
C VAL A 206 -1.89 -16.14 9.25
N ILE A 207 -1.80 -15.96 7.94
CA ILE A 207 -2.40 -16.86 6.94
C ILE A 207 -1.38 -17.35 5.92
N ASP A 208 -1.64 -18.50 5.34
CA ASP A 208 -0.84 -19.15 4.29
C ASP A 208 -1.69 -19.51 3.05
N SER A 209 -3.00 -19.22 3.08
CA SER A 209 -3.95 -19.49 2.00
C SER A 209 -4.96 -18.35 1.88
N THR A 210 -5.45 -18.10 0.66
CA THR A 210 -6.50 -17.11 0.36
C THR A 210 -7.87 -17.51 0.89
N ASP A 211 -8.10 -18.78 1.22
CA ASP A 211 -9.39 -19.30 1.67
C ASP A 211 -9.84 -18.70 3.03
N ARG A 212 -8.93 -18.00 3.70
CA ARG A 212 -9.17 -17.36 4.99
C ARG A 212 -9.40 -15.85 4.92
N VAL A 213 -9.28 -15.25 3.74
CA VAL A 213 -9.50 -13.81 3.56
C VAL A 213 -10.97 -13.60 3.18
N GLY A 214 -11.71 -12.89 4.03
CA GLY A 214 -13.11 -12.55 3.75
C GLY A 214 -14.13 -13.64 4.07
N SER A 215 -13.77 -14.62 4.90
CA SER A 215 -14.71 -15.62 5.45
C SER A 215 -15.28 -15.18 6.78
#